data_7365d8807d6cf90522add7cf6191677d
#
_entry.id   7365d8807d6cf90522add7cf6191677d
#
_cell.length_a   1.000
_cell.length_b   1.000
_cell.length_c   1.000
_cell.angle_alpha   90.00
_cell.angle_beta   90.00
_cell.angle_gamma   90.00
#
_symmetry.space_group_name_H-M   'P 1'
#
loop_
_entity.id
_entity.type
_entity.pdbx_description
1 polymer ?
#
loop_
_entity_poly.entity_id
_entity_poly.type
_entity_poly.pdbx_seq_one_letter_code
_entity_poly.pdbx_strand_id
1 'polypeptide(L)'
;MDRKFFLGIGLAVAIVFAGTAIYTGYAKHSGTNTADRDTLYQVSTIDALMQGVYDGNVTIGELKKHGDFGIGTFDRLEGEMIVLDGNVWQAKADGSVVAAADTQTTPFATVTYFDTDLHQMTVDRQENDSEFMRSMAAKLPTGNMIYAVKIHGTFPSVTVRAIPAQQKPYPNLTAAAQEQEVHTYTNVTGTVVGFYTPVFLKGLNAEGYHLHFLSDDHTDGGHILDATIPAGSTVQYDVTPYFTMALPTSGAFTGTDLSGDLSGALAAVEQ
;
A
#
# COMPACT_ATOMS: atom_id res chain seq x y z
N MET A 1 26.57 57.24 40.12
CA MET A 1 26.05 57.48 38.76
C MET A 1 26.37 56.21 37.99
N ASP A 2 25.53 55.48 38.00
CA ASP A 2 24.66 54.50 37.39
C ASP A 2 25.34 53.42 36.59
N ARG A 3 25.53 52.32 37.27
CA ARG A 3 25.73 50.98 36.72
C ARG A 3 24.34 50.37 36.49
N LYS A 4 23.87 50.31 35.24
CA LYS A 4 22.82 49.40 34.80
C LYS A 4 22.80 49.40 33.28
N PHE A 5 23.48 48.45 32.66
CA PHE A 5 23.23 47.95 31.31
C PHE A 5 24.24 46.85 31.04
N PHE A 6 23.88 45.62 31.33
CA PHE A 6 24.41 44.40 30.69
C PHE A 6 23.82 43.19 31.40
N LEU A 7 22.52 42.90 31.10
CA LEU A 7 21.97 41.58 31.30
C LEU A 7 20.79 41.45 30.32
N GLY A 8 21.03 40.81 29.20
CA GLY A 8 19.97 40.61 28.22
C GLY A 8 20.40 40.06 26.88
N ILE A 9 21.53 39.36 26.78
CA ILE A 9 21.90 38.60 25.57
C ILE A 9 22.49 37.28 26.05
N GLY A 10 21.65 36.33 26.38
CA GLY A 10 22.12 35.03 26.87
C GLY A 10 21.10 33.90 26.82
N LEU A 11 19.98 34.08 26.12
CA LEU A 11 18.95 33.02 26.12
C LEU A 11 18.26 32.80 24.75
N ALA A 12 18.94 33.08 23.64
CA ALA A 12 18.38 32.89 22.31
C ALA A 12 19.15 31.90 21.41
N VAL A 13 20.16 31.19 21.93
CA VAL A 13 21.02 30.31 21.10
C VAL A 13 20.82 28.81 21.38
N ALA A 14 20.06 28.43 22.38
CA ALA A 14 19.95 27.02 22.79
C ALA A 14 18.76 26.23 22.16
N ILE A 15 17.93 26.81 21.30
CA ILE A 15 16.75 26.12 20.74
C ILE A 15 16.94 25.69 19.25
N VAL A 16 18.02 26.10 18.60
CA VAL A 16 18.23 25.78 17.17
C VAL A 16 18.98 24.46 16.95
N PHE A 17 19.56 23.84 17.97
CA PHE A 17 20.36 22.62 17.79
C PHE A 17 19.62 21.29 18.02
N ALA A 18 18.37 21.29 18.47
CA ALA A 18 17.60 20.05 18.65
C ALA A 18 16.83 19.62 17.39
N GLY A 19 16.67 20.52 16.41
CA GLY A 19 15.92 20.23 15.17
C GLY A 19 16.74 19.65 14.03
N THR A 20 18.08 19.72 14.09
CA THR A 20 18.96 19.28 12.99
C THR A 20 19.48 17.85 13.13
N ALA A 21 19.31 17.21 14.28
CA ALA A 21 19.78 15.84 14.49
C ALA A 21 18.87 14.76 13.93
N ILE A 22 17.60 15.07 13.61
CA ILE A 22 16.64 14.08 13.06
C ILE A 22 16.74 13.99 11.53
N TYR A 23 17.29 15.01 10.86
CA TYR A 23 17.34 15.05 9.38
C TYR A 23 18.63 14.45 8.78
N THR A 24 19.63 14.12 9.58
CA THR A 24 20.90 13.56 9.09
C THR A 24 20.93 12.05 8.95
N GLY A 25 19.87 11.35 9.36
CA GLY A 25 19.73 9.89 9.18
C GLY A 25 19.34 9.45 7.77
N TYR A 26 18.82 10.35 6.94
CA TYR A 26 18.30 10.01 5.61
C TYR A 26 19.33 10.07 4.47
N ALA A 27 20.56 10.37 4.73
CA ALA A 27 21.56 10.57 3.69
C ALA A 27 22.82 9.71 3.90
N LYS A 28 22.70 8.38 3.78
CA LYS A 28 23.86 7.51 3.48
C LYS A 28 23.39 6.13 2.97
N HIS A 29 22.99 6.08 1.72
CA HIS A 29 23.20 4.88 0.93
C HIS A 29 24.06 5.25 -0.28
N SER A 30 25.24 4.65 -0.33
CA SER A 30 26.27 4.91 -1.33
C SER A 30 26.03 4.03 -2.56
N GLY A 31 25.76 4.62 -3.72
CA GLY A 31 26.21 4.05 -4.99
C GLY A 31 25.18 3.40 -5.91
N THR A 32 23.88 3.41 -5.62
CA THR A 32 22.79 3.19 -6.59
C THR A 32 21.84 4.37 -6.49
N ASN A 33 21.14 4.71 -7.57
CA ASN A 33 20.22 5.85 -7.58
C ASN A 33 19.10 5.59 -6.56
N THR A 34 19.28 6.04 -5.31
CA THR A 34 18.36 5.78 -4.18
C THR A 34 16.95 6.27 -4.47
N ALA A 35 16.80 7.32 -5.29
CA ALA A 35 15.50 7.81 -5.71
C ALA A 35 14.66 6.76 -6.46
N ASP A 36 15.28 5.82 -7.17
CA ASP A 36 14.55 4.78 -7.88
C ASP A 36 14.01 3.70 -6.93
N ARG A 37 14.72 3.41 -5.83
CA ARG A 37 14.30 2.39 -4.85
C ARG A 37 13.24 2.89 -3.89
N ASP A 38 13.32 4.16 -3.48
CA ASP A 38 12.39 4.80 -2.53
C ASP A 38 11.17 5.43 -3.26
N THR A 39 10.89 5.00 -4.49
CA THR A 39 9.78 5.50 -5.31
C THR A 39 8.59 4.56 -5.28
N LEU A 40 7.46 5.08 -4.83
CA LEU A 40 6.19 4.45 -5.12
C LEU A 40 5.84 4.66 -6.59
N TYR A 41 5.81 3.59 -7.35
CA TYR A 41 5.30 3.61 -8.73
C TYR A 41 3.87 3.12 -8.76
N GLN A 42 3.00 3.89 -9.40
CA GLN A 42 1.57 3.58 -9.49
C GLN A 42 1.09 3.62 -10.94
N VAL A 43 0.25 2.67 -11.30
CA VAL A 43 -0.50 2.61 -12.55
C VAL A 43 -1.89 3.17 -12.31
N SER A 44 -2.28 4.21 -13.07
CA SER A 44 -3.61 4.85 -13.02
C SER A 44 -3.95 5.48 -11.65
N THR A 45 -5.23 5.74 -11.41
CA THR A 45 -5.76 6.29 -10.16
C THR A 45 -6.84 5.38 -9.59
N ILE A 46 -7.00 5.39 -8.27
CA ILE A 46 -8.07 4.63 -7.62
C ILE A 46 -9.45 5.11 -8.07
N ASP A 47 -9.64 6.41 -8.31
CA ASP A 47 -10.90 6.96 -8.82
C ASP A 47 -11.24 6.45 -10.22
N ALA A 48 -10.25 6.23 -11.08
CA ALA A 48 -10.48 5.59 -12.38
C ALA A 48 -10.97 4.14 -12.21
N LEU A 49 -10.35 3.38 -11.28
CA LEU A 49 -10.80 2.04 -10.94
C LEU A 49 -12.23 2.08 -10.37
N MET A 50 -12.53 3.03 -9.46
CA MET A 50 -13.88 3.21 -8.91
C MET A 50 -14.93 3.44 -10.01
N GLN A 51 -14.57 4.10 -11.10
CA GLN A 51 -15.46 4.40 -12.24
C GLN A 51 -15.49 3.29 -13.31
N GLY A 52 -14.92 2.11 -13.05
CA GLY A 52 -14.99 0.99 -13.97
C GLY A 52 -13.95 1.01 -15.09
N VAL A 53 -12.84 1.72 -14.93
CA VAL A 53 -11.71 1.67 -15.87
C VAL A 53 -10.86 0.45 -15.57
N TYR A 54 -11.27 -0.71 -16.10
CA TYR A 54 -10.68 -2.02 -15.78
C TYR A 54 -9.81 -2.62 -16.88
N ASP A 55 -9.73 -2.00 -18.05
CA ASP A 55 -8.83 -2.48 -19.09
C ASP A 55 -7.38 -2.25 -18.66
N GLY A 56 -6.60 -3.33 -18.57
CA GLY A 56 -5.20 -3.30 -18.22
C GLY A 56 -4.35 -2.67 -19.33
N ASN A 57 -3.48 -1.74 -18.96
CA ASN A 57 -2.67 -0.96 -19.90
C ASN A 57 -1.15 -1.04 -19.64
N VAL A 58 -0.74 -1.61 -18.53
CA VAL A 58 0.66 -1.88 -18.18
C VAL A 58 0.82 -3.38 -17.99
N THR A 59 1.83 -3.98 -18.62
CA THR A 59 2.11 -5.41 -18.44
C THR A 59 2.78 -5.69 -17.09
N ILE A 60 2.58 -6.89 -16.56
CA ILE A 60 3.25 -7.34 -15.33
C ILE A 60 4.78 -7.29 -15.49
N GLY A 61 5.29 -7.66 -16.66
CA GLY A 61 6.73 -7.57 -16.95
C GLY A 61 7.27 -6.14 -16.94
N GLU A 62 6.45 -5.12 -17.29
CA GLU A 62 6.82 -3.72 -17.13
C GLU A 62 6.72 -3.28 -15.68
N LEU A 63 5.64 -3.64 -14.98
CA LEU A 63 5.41 -3.31 -13.58
C LEU A 63 6.59 -3.76 -12.69
N LYS A 64 7.10 -4.98 -12.89
CA LYS A 64 8.24 -5.57 -12.16
C LYS A 64 9.55 -4.79 -12.29
N LYS A 65 9.68 -3.89 -13.25
CA LYS A 65 10.86 -3.00 -13.38
C LYS A 65 10.84 -1.83 -12.41
N HIS A 66 9.71 -1.63 -11.74
CA HIS A 66 9.49 -0.50 -10.84
C HIS A 66 9.36 -0.90 -9.37
N GLY A 67 9.37 -2.19 -9.05
CA GLY A 67 9.30 -2.67 -7.69
C GLY A 67 9.28 -4.19 -7.56
N ASP A 68 9.66 -4.65 -6.39
CA ASP A 68 9.63 -6.06 -5.98
C ASP A 68 8.58 -6.35 -4.89
N PHE A 69 7.82 -5.31 -4.49
CA PHE A 69 6.81 -5.34 -3.45
C PHE A 69 5.62 -4.47 -3.86
N GLY A 70 4.39 -4.94 -3.67
CA GLY A 70 3.21 -4.15 -4.00
C GLY A 70 1.90 -4.90 -4.07
N ILE A 71 0.85 -4.17 -4.43
CA ILE A 71 -0.51 -4.65 -4.56
C ILE A 71 -1.19 -4.05 -5.80
N GLY A 72 -2.35 -4.60 -6.19
CA GLY A 72 -3.17 -4.10 -7.28
C GLY A 72 -4.20 -5.12 -7.73
N THR A 73 -4.63 -5.01 -8.97
CA THR A 73 -5.54 -5.96 -9.61
C THR A 73 -5.12 -6.26 -11.04
N PHE A 74 -5.82 -7.15 -11.71
CA PHE A 74 -5.55 -7.54 -13.10
C PHE A 74 -6.59 -7.00 -14.07
N ASP A 75 -6.30 -7.14 -15.37
CA ASP A 75 -7.24 -6.79 -16.44
C ASP A 75 -8.65 -7.29 -16.13
N ARG A 76 -9.66 -6.45 -16.37
CA ARG A 76 -11.06 -6.71 -16.07
C ARG A 76 -11.38 -6.91 -14.57
N LEU A 77 -10.53 -6.42 -13.68
CA LEU A 77 -10.67 -6.60 -12.22
C LEU A 77 -10.60 -8.08 -11.79
N GLU A 78 -9.90 -8.94 -12.54
CA GLU A 78 -9.81 -10.38 -12.28
C GLU A 78 -8.88 -10.68 -11.08
N GLY A 79 -9.44 -10.66 -9.87
CA GLY A 79 -8.71 -11.02 -8.66
C GLY A 79 -7.74 -9.96 -8.16
N GLU A 80 -7.05 -10.30 -7.07
CA GLU A 80 -6.15 -9.39 -6.36
C GLU A 80 -4.68 -9.70 -6.68
N MET A 81 -3.90 -8.65 -6.87
CA MET A 81 -2.46 -8.76 -7.15
C MET A 81 -1.66 -8.62 -5.86
N ILE A 82 -0.74 -9.54 -5.64
CA ILE A 82 0.27 -9.45 -4.58
C ILE A 82 1.65 -9.54 -5.23
N VAL A 83 2.48 -8.52 -5.03
CA VAL A 83 3.89 -8.52 -5.46
C VAL A 83 4.75 -8.70 -4.22
N LEU A 84 5.46 -9.81 -4.15
CA LEU A 84 6.30 -10.15 -3.01
C LEU A 84 7.63 -10.73 -3.49
N ASP A 85 8.73 -10.12 -3.05
CA ASP A 85 10.10 -10.50 -3.38
C ASP A 85 10.31 -10.68 -4.92
N GLY A 86 9.73 -9.75 -5.72
CA GLY A 86 9.81 -9.69 -7.18
C GLY A 86 8.92 -10.69 -7.94
N ASN A 87 8.17 -11.53 -7.24
CA ASN A 87 7.17 -12.42 -7.83
C ASN A 87 5.78 -11.79 -7.76
N VAL A 88 4.98 -11.98 -8.81
CA VAL A 88 3.62 -11.45 -8.86
C VAL A 88 2.63 -12.60 -8.81
N TRP A 89 1.71 -12.54 -7.87
CA TRP A 89 0.69 -13.53 -7.59
C TRP A 89 -0.69 -12.96 -7.84
N GLN A 90 -1.56 -13.76 -8.44
CA GLN A 90 -2.98 -13.45 -8.65
C GLN A 90 -3.83 -14.33 -7.74
N ALA A 91 -4.48 -13.72 -6.75
CA ALA A 91 -5.48 -14.36 -5.92
C ALA A 91 -6.86 -14.18 -6.58
N LYS A 92 -7.49 -15.27 -6.99
CA LYS A 92 -8.72 -15.28 -7.76
C LYS A 92 -9.95 -15.45 -6.87
N ALA A 93 -11.12 -15.07 -7.40
CA ALA A 93 -12.39 -15.20 -6.70
C ALA A 93 -12.74 -16.65 -6.31
N ASP A 94 -12.28 -17.65 -7.07
CA ASP A 94 -12.46 -19.06 -6.74
C ASP A 94 -11.57 -19.57 -5.58
N GLY A 95 -10.79 -18.68 -4.97
CA GLY A 95 -9.86 -18.95 -3.87
C GLY A 95 -8.48 -19.44 -4.33
N SER A 96 -8.27 -19.70 -5.62
CA SER A 96 -6.97 -20.13 -6.13
C SER A 96 -5.97 -18.97 -6.21
N VAL A 97 -4.70 -19.26 -5.97
CA VAL A 97 -3.58 -18.34 -6.18
C VAL A 97 -2.68 -18.90 -7.26
N VAL A 98 -2.31 -18.07 -8.25
CA VAL A 98 -1.45 -18.47 -9.35
C VAL A 98 -0.36 -17.42 -9.59
N ALA A 99 0.81 -17.87 -10.07
CA ALA A 99 1.84 -16.94 -10.51
C ALA A 99 1.38 -16.21 -11.77
N ALA A 100 1.49 -14.89 -11.78
CA ALA A 100 1.10 -14.08 -12.93
C ALA A 100 2.15 -14.14 -14.04
N ALA A 101 1.70 -14.26 -15.28
CA ALA A 101 2.58 -14.17 -16.44
C ALA A 101 2.96 -12.70 -16.73
N ASP A 102 4.18 -12.47 -17.18
CA ASP A 102 4.68 -11.14 -17.54
C ASP A 102 3.86 -10.45 -18.64
N THR A 103 3.07 -11.21 -19.41
CA THR A 103 2.19 -10.71 -20.47
C THR A 103 0.81 -10.29 -19.99
N GLN A 104 0.40 -10.68 -18.77
CA GLN A 104 -0.84 -10.16 -18.18
C GLN A 104 -0.73 -8.66 -17.95
N THR A 105 -1.87 -7.98 -17.87
CA THR A 105 -1.91 -6.53 -17.70
C THR A 105 -2.69 -6.13 -16.46
N THR A 106 -2.40 -4.91 -15.99
CA THR A 106 -3.06 -4.30 -14.84
C THR A 106 -3.68 -2.95 -15.20
N PRO A 107 -4.91 -2.66 -14.74
CA PRO A 107 -5.50 -1.32 -14.80
C PRO A 107 -5.08 -0.44 -13.62
N PHE A 108 -4.72 -1.06 -12.48
CA PHE A 108 -4.30 -0.39 -11.25
C PHE A 108 -3.35 -1.26 -10.46
N ALA A 109 -2.19 -0.74 -10.15
CA ALA A 109 -1.23 -1.36 -9.24
C ALA A 109 -0.33 -0.30 -8.61
N THR A 110 0.16 -0.60 -7.42
CA THR A 110 1.11 0.20 -6.66
C THR A 110 2.27 -0.68 -6.27
N VAL A 111 3.51 -0.32 -6.66
CA VAL A 111 4.71 -1.09 -6.35
C VAL A 111 5.87 -0.19 -5.91
N THR A 112 6.80 -0.75 -5.14
CA THR A 112 8.07 -0.15 -4.77
C THR A 112 9.13 -1.23 -4.60
N TYR A 113 10.40 -0.87 -4.51
CA TYR A 113 11.44 -1.77 -4.02
C TYR A 113 11.45 -1.70 -2.50
N PHE A 114 11.15 -2.83 -1.84
CA PHE A 114 11.08 -2.89 -0.38
C PHE A 114 12.46 -3.04 0.24
N ASP A 115 12.87 -2.09 1.07
CA ASP A 115 14.12 -2.16 1.81
C ASP A 115 13.85 -2.66 3.24
N THR A 116 14.35 -3.86 3.55
CA THR A 116 14.09 -4.54 4.83
C THR A 116 14.94 -4.05 5.99
N ASP A 117 15.96 -3.23 5.72
CA ASP A 117 16.99 -2.92 6.71
C ASP A 117 16.67 -1.69 7.57
N LEU A 118 15.59 -0.96 7.28
CA LEU A 118 15.42 0.38 7.85
C LEU A 118 14.50 0.44 9.07
N HIS A 119 13.32 -0.20 9.03
CA HIS A 119 12.37 -0.05 10.12
C HIS A 119 11.60 -1.34 10.41
N GLN A 120 11.65 -1.75 11.67
CA GLN A 120 10.79 -2.83 12.14
C GLN A 120 10.26 -2.53 13.53
N MET A 121 9.08 -3.07 13.82
CA MET A 121 8.48 -3.03 15.14
C MET A 121 7.81 -4.36 15.44
N THR A 122 7.57 -4.63 16.71
CA THR A 122 6.89 -5.84 17.17
C THR A 122 5.48 -5.48 17.62
N VAL A 123 4.51 -6.34 17.33
CA VAL A 123 3.16 -6.26 17.87
C VAL A 123 3.18 -6.75 19.31
N ASP A 124 2.86 -5.89 20.27
CA ASP A 124 3.02 -6.16 21.70
C ASP A 124 1.97 -7.15 22.23
N ARG A 125 0.78 -7.15 21.64
CA ARG A 125 -0.36 -8.01 21.98
C ARG A 125 -1.09 -8.43 20.73
N GLN A 126 -1.89 -9.47 20.81
CA GLN A 126 -2.80 -9.81 19.72
C GLN A 126 -3.80 -8.66 19.49
N GLU A 127 -3.98 -8.27 18.23
CA GLU A 127 -4.83 -7.18 17.80
C GLU A 127 -5.73 -7.65 16.65
N ASN A 128 -6.98 -7.16 16.60
CA ASN A 128 -7.77 -7.24 15.37
C ASN A 128 -7.29 -6.18 14.37
N ASP A 129 -7.77 -6.25 13.14
CA ASP A 129 -7.37 -5.37 12.07
C ASP A 129 -7.47 -3.88 12.43
N SER A 130 -8.63 -3.42 12.92
CA SER A 130 -8.84 -2.01 13.31
C SER A 130 -7.95 -1.55 14.48
N GLU A 131 -7.67 -2.43 15.44
CA GLU A 131 -6.75 -2.14 16.55
C GLU A 131 -5.33 -2.04 16.03
N PHE A 132 -4.93 -2.98 15.15
CA PHE A 132 -3.62 -2.98 14.52
C PHE A 132 -3.39 -1.71 13.70
N MET A 133 -4.31 -1.33 12.82
CA MET A 133 -4.19 -0.10 12.02
C MET A 133 -4.02 1.14 12.90
N ARG A 134 -4.77 1.26 14.00
CA ARG A 134 -4.64 2.38 14.96
C ARG A 134 -3.30 2.35 15.70
N SER A 135 -2.85 1.17 16.14
CA SER A 135 -1.58 1.02 16.87
C SER A 135 -0.39 1.34 15.96
N MET A 136 -0.45 0.91 14.70
CA MET A 136 0.54 1.22 13.67
C MET A 136 0.58 2.71 13.35
N ALA A 137 -0.57 3.33 13.11
CA ALA A 137 -0.64 4.77 12.82
C ALA A 137 -0.03 5.62 13.94
N ALA A 138 -0.16 5.19 15.21
CA ALA A 138 0.45 5.87 16.35
C ALA A 138 1.98 5.65 16.47
N LYS A 139 2.50 4.58 15.87
CA LYS A 139 3.94 4.22 15.89
C LYS A 139 4.69 4.75 14.66
N LEU A 140 4.01 5.04 13.56
CA LEU A 140 4.63 5.64 12.37
C LEU A 140 5.18 7.04 12.69
N PRO A 141 6.33 7.44 12.13
CA PRO A 141 6.94 8.75 12.38
C PRO A 141 6.03 9.93 12.04
N THR A 142 5.18 9.80 11.03
CA THR A 142 4.21 10.81 10.60
C THR A 142 3.12 10.18 9.72
N GLY A 143 1.90 10.69 9.78
CA GLY A 143 0.83 10.33 8.85
C GLY A 143 0.91 11.00 7.47
N ASN A 144 1.98 11.77 7.21
CA ASN A 144 2.15 12.53 5.96
C ASN A 144 3.12 11.86 4.97
N MET A 145 3.51 10.62 5.21
CA MET A 145 4.38 9.86 4.30
C MET A 145 3.67 8.58 3.85
N ILE A 146 4.06 8.09 2.67
CA ILE A 146 3.64 6.78 2.20
C ILE A 146 4.59 5.74 2.82
N TYR A 147 4.02 4.63 3.30
CA TYR A 147 4.79 3.52 3.84
C TYR A 147 4.38 2.23 3.15
N ALA A 148 5.35 1.50 2.61
CA ALA A 148 5.17 0.09 2.30
C ALA A 148 5.20 -0.69 3.63
N VAL A 149 4.28 -1.63 3.82
CA VAL A 149 4.09 -2.37 5.08
C VAL A 149 4.09 -3.86 4.80
N LYS A 150 4.98 -4.59 5.50
CA LYS A 150 5.13 -6.04 5.41
C LYS A 150 5.01 -6.66 6.78
N ILE A 151 4.13 -7.67 6.92
CA ILE A 151 3.98 -8.41 8.17
C ILE A 151 4.03 -9.90 7.85
N HIS A 152 5.01 -10.61 8.39
CA HIS A 152 5.07 -12.06 8.26
C HIS A 152 4.79 -12.74 9.59
N GLY A 153 3.99 -13.82 9.55
CA GLY A 153 3.66 -14.56 10.76
C GLY A 153 2.63 -15.67 10.53
N THR A 154 2.26 -16.35 11.61
CA THR A 154 1.15 -17.31 11.62
C THR A 154 -0.07 -16.63 12.20
N PHE A 155 -1.02 -16.31 11.36
CA PHE A 155 -2.22 -15.56 11.69
C PHE A 155 -3.30 -16.52 12.20
N PRO A 156 -3.92 -16.26 13.38
CA PRO A 156 -5.05 -17.04 13.88
C PRO A 156 -6.24 -17.03 12.91
N SER A 157 -6.50 -15.89 12.27
CA SER A 157 -7.53 -15.73 11.24
C SER A 157 -7.16 -14.60 10.28
N VAL A 158 -7.39 -14.83 8.99
CA VAL A 158 -7.35 -13.79 7.93
C VAL A 158 -8.56 -14.00 7.05
N THR A 159 -9.37 -12.97 6.89
CA THR A 159 -10.50 -12.94 5.95
C THR A 159 -10.13 -12.05 4.78
N VAL A 160 -10.18 -12.59 3.59
CA VAL A 160 -9.85 -11.91 2.35
C VAL A 160 -10.99 -11.96 1.36
N ARG A 161 -10.96 -11.06 0.39
CA ARG A 161 -11.84 -11.11 -0.78
C ARG A 161 -11.04 -11.14 -2.07
N ALA A 162 -11.70 -11.58 -3.14
CA ALA A 162 -11.29 -11.30 -4.51
C ALA A 162 -12.55 -11.09 -5.37
N ILE A 163 -12.44 -10.21 -6.38
CA ILE A 163 -13.53 -9.90 -7.30
C ILE A 163 -13.33 -10.72 -8.58
N PRO A 164 -14.39 -11.37 -9.12
CA PRO A 164 -14.29 -12.11 -10.38
C PRO A 164 -14.12 -11.16 -11.58
N ALA A 165 -13.59 -11.69 -12.69
CA ALA A 165 -13.41 -10.93 -13.91
C ALA A 165 -14.72 -10.31 -14.41
N GLN A 166 -14.73 -9.00 -14.60
CA GLN A 166 -15.88 -8.25 -15.08
C GLN A 166 -16.01 -8.28 -16.60
N GLN A 167 -17.23 -8.04 -17.09
CA GLN A 167 -17.55 -7.98 -18.53
C GLN A 167 -18.05 -6.59 -18.93
N LYS A 168 -17.71 -6.18 -20.17
CA LYS A 168 -18.20 -4.92 -20.73
C LYS A 168 -19.70 -4.96 -21.07
N PRO A 169 -20.44 -3.85 -20.79
CA PRO A 169 -19.99 -2.61 -20.18
C PRO A 169 -19.66 -2.81 -18.70
N TYR A 170 -18.49 -2.36 -18.28
CA TYR A 170 -18.04 -2.55 -16.88
C TYR A 170 -18.92 -1.77 -15.90
N PRO A 171 -19.32 -2.40 -14.77
CA PRO A 171 -19.92 -1.68 -13.67
C PRO A 171 -18.89 -0.81 -12.94
N ASN A 172 -19.33 0.14 -12.12
CA ASN A 172 -18.43 0.79 -11.17
C ASN A 172 -17.95 -0.19 -10.09
N LEU A 173 -16.87 0.15 -9.37
CA LEU A 173 -16.26 -0.76 -8.39
C LEU A 173 -17.22 -1.13 -7.25
N THR A 174 -18.07 -0.21 -6.80
CA THR A 174 -19.08 -0.48 -5.77
C THR A 174 -20.07 -1.58 -6.20
N ALA A 175 -20.45 -1.59 -7.47
CA ALA A 175 -21.33 -2.64 -8.01
C ALA A 175 -20.55 -3.95 -8.25
N ALA A 176 -19.33 -3.89 -8.78
CA ALA A 176 -18.49 -5.06 -8.98
C ALA A 176 -18.15 -5.77 -7.65
N ALA A 177 -17.92 -5.00 -6.57
CA ALA A 177 -17.65 -5.54 -5.25
C ALA A 177 -18.83 -6.32 -4.64
N GLN A 178 -20.05 -6.15 -5.14
CA GLN A 178 -21.17 -7.00 -4.70
C GLN A 178 -21.04 -8.46 -5.19
N GLU A 179 -20.18 -8.71 -6.17
CA GLU A 179 -19.88 -10.03 -6.71
C GLU A 179 -18.59 -10.63 -6.12
N GLN A 180 -18.00 -9.98 -5.10
CA GLN A 180 -16.79 -10.49 -4.45
C GLN A 180 -17.02 -11.84 -3.78
N GLU A 181 -16.02 -12.69 -3.85
CA GLU A 181 -15.98 -13.94 -3.09
C GLU A 181 -15.06 -13.76 -1.88
N VAL A 182 -15.55 -14.20 -0.72
CA VAL A 182 -14.87 -14.00 0.57
C VAL A 182 -14.38 -15.35 1.09
N HIS A 183 -13.11 -15.41 1.48
CA HIS A 183 -12.48 -16.59 2.04
C HIS A 183 -11.90 -16.27 3.41
N THR A 184 -12.03 -17.18 4.39
CA THR A 184 -11.44 -17.05 5.71
C THR A 184 -10.49 -18.21 5.96
N TYR A 185 -9.24 -17.87 6.23
CA TYR A 185 -8.18 -18.82 6.56
C TYR A 185 -7.89 -18.78 8.05
N THR A 186 -7.65 -19.94 8.66
CA THR A 186 -7.34 -20.06 10.10
C THR A 186 -6.01 -20.75 10.32
N ASN A 187 -5.22 -20.26 11.30
CA ASN A 187 -3.87 -20.74 11.58
C ASN A 187 -2.99 -20.80 10.32
N VAL A 188 -3.08 -19.77 9.49
CA VAL A 188 -2.36 -19.68 8.22
C VAL A 188 -1.07 -18.90 8.42
N THR A 189 0.05 -19.44 7.89
CA THR A 189 1.33 -18.73 7.84
C THR A 189 1.48 -18.05 6.49
N GLY A 190 1.86 -16.76 6.53
CA GLY A 190 1.96 -15.98 5.31
C GLY A 190 2.43 -14.56 5.56
N THR A 191 2.32 -13.75 4.52
CA THR A 191 2.78 -12.35 4.50
C THR A 191 1.63 -11.42 4.14
N VAL A 192 1.42 -10.40 4.96
CA VAL A 192 0.63 -9.22 4.63
C VAL A 192 1.51 -8.25 3.86
N VAL A 193 1.02 -7.79 2.73
CA VAL A 193 1.68 -6.88 1.79
C VAL A 193 0.78 -5.69 1.53
N GLY A 194 1.28 -4.47 1.64
CA GLY A 194 0.47 -3.31 1.27
C GLY A 194 1.10 -1.99 1.65
N PHE A 195 0.26 -0.97 1.70
CA PHE A 195 0.69 0.41 1.90
C PHE A 195 -0.20 1.13 2.89
N TYR A 196 0.42 2.08 3.60
CA TYR A 196 -0.28 3.20 4.21
C TYR A 196 -0.15 4.41 3.31
N THR A 197 -1.26 5.02 2.96
CA THR A 197 -1.33 6.18 2.08
C THR A 197 -1.94 7.38 2.81
N PRO A 198 -1.27 8.55 2.82
CA PRO A 198 -1.80 9.77 3.45
C PRO A 198 -3.10 10.24 2.80
N VAL A 199 -3.99 10.82 3.60
CA VAL A 199 -5.29 11.35 3.17
C VAL A 199 -5.21 12.38 2.03
N PHE A 200 -4.10 13.11 1.90
CA PHE A 200 -3.93 14.09 0.82
C PHE A 200 -3.73 13.47 -0.58
N LEU A 201 -3.52 12.15 -0.68
CA LEU A 201 -3.48 11.39 -1.94
C LEU A 201 -4.85 10.81 -2.32
N LYS A 202 -5.91 11.23 -1.65
CA LYS A 202 -7.30 10.91 -1.97
C LYS A 202 -7.60 11.05 -3.46
N GLY A 203 -8.30 10.05 -4.01
CA GLY A 203 -8.61 9.95 -5.44
C GLY A 203 -7.46 9.42 -6.29
N LEU A 204 -6.22 9.55 -5.83
CA LEU A 204 -5.06 8.93 -6.49
C LEU A 204 -4.86 7.49 -6.00
N ASN A 205 -4.91 7.27 -4.68
CA ASN A 205 -4.77 5.96 -4.05
C ASN A 205 -5.79 5.79 -2.91
N ALA A 206 -5.95 4.58 -2.38
CA ALA A 206 -6.78 4.32 -1.20
C ALA A 206 -6.10 4.94 0.03
N GLU A 207 -6.83 5.83 0.73
CA GLU A 207 -6.32 6.47 1.95
C GLU A 207 -6.31 5.49 3.14
N GLY A 208 -5.32 5.60 4.02
CA GLY A 208 -5.12 4.68 5.13
C GLY A 208 -4.36 3.42 4.71
N TYR A 209 -4.67 2.29 5.33
CA TYR A 209 -4.04 1.01 5.02
C TYR A 209 -4.82 0.27 3.93
N HIS A 210 -4.12 -0.14 2.88
CA HIS A 210 -4.62 -1.04 1.86
C HIS A 210 -3.71 -2.27 1.84
N LEU A 211 -4.24 -3.41 2.25
CA LEU A 211 -3.45 -4.59 2.58
C LEU A 211 -3.98 -5.83 1.85
N HIS A 212 -3.07 -6.62 1.31
CA HIS A 212 -3.33 -7.94 0.74
C HIS A 212 -2.58 -9.01 1.54
N PHE A 213 -3.05 -10.25 1.45
CA PHE A 213 -2.44 -11.42 2.09
C PHE A 213 -1.99 -12.44 1.07
N LEU A 214 -0.87 -13.11 1.34
CA LEU A 214 -0.38 -14.27 0.60
C LEU A 214 0.17 -15.30 1.60
N SER A 215 -0.32 -16.55 1.54
CA SER A 215 0.22 -17.65 2.33
C SER A 215 1.61 -18.07 1.84
N ASP A 216 2.43 -18.65 2.73
CA ASP A 216 3.81 -19.07 2.40
C ASP A 216 3.86 -20.17 1.34
N ASP A 217 2.84 -21.02 1.25
CA ASP A 217 2.72 -22.06 0.21
C ASP A 217 2.10 -21.52 -1.08
N HIS A 218 1.73 -20.23 -1.11
CA HIS A 218 1.11 -19.53 -2.24
C HIS A 218 -0.19 -20.17 -2.73
N THR A 219 -0.98 -20.74 -1.82
CA THR A 219 -2.29 -21.33 -2.15
C THR A 219 -3.45 -20.45 -1.74
N ASP A 220 -3.23 -19.57 -0.77
CA ASP A 220 -4.25 -18.70 -0.17
C ASP A 220 -3.83 -17.22 -0.29
N GLY A 221 -4.78 -16.34 -0.60
CA GLY A 221 -4.48 -14.92 -0.72
C GLY A 221 -5.70 -14.08 -1.09
N GLY A 222 -5.51 -12.75 -1.12
CA GLY A 222 -6.56 -11.78 -1.50
C GLY A 222 -6.42 -10.44 -0.79
N HIS A 223 -7.35 -9.54 -1.04
CA HIS A 223 -7.50 -8.27 -0.33
C HIS A 223 -8.05 -8.51 1.07
N ILE A 224 -7.38 -7.96 2.10
CA ILE A 224 -7.76 -8.18 3.50
C ILE A 224 -9.01 -7.38 3.86
N LEU A 225 -10.03 -8.08 4.38
CA LEU A 225 -11.22 -7.48 4.99
C LEU A 225 -11.12 -7.48 6.52
N ASP A 226 -10.47 -8.50 7.10
CA ASP A 226 -10.24 -8.61 8.53
C ASP A 226 -9.05 -9.54 8.80
N ALA A 227 -8.30 -9.25 9.83
CA ALA A 227 -7.19 -10.10 10.25
C ALA A 227 -6.99 -10.06 11.75
N THR A 228 -6.61 -11.19 12.33
CA THR A 228 -6.11 -11.27 13.70
C THR A 228 -4.58 -11.30 13.65
N ILE A 229 -3.94 -10.21 14.05
CA ILE A 229 -2.49 -10.07 14.07
C ILE A 229 -1.97 -10.59 15.43
N PRO A 230 -1.17 -11.66 15.47
CA PRO A 230 -0.74 -12.24 16.73
C PRO A 230 0.32 -11.38 17.44
N ALA A 231 0.35 -11.47 18.76
CA ALA A 231 1.45 -10.90 19.55
C ALA A 231 2.79 -11.49 19.09
N GLY A 232 3.82 -10.65 19.03
CA GLY A 232 5.15 -11.05 18.58
C GLY A 232 5.35 -11.00 17.08
N SER A 233 4.33 -10.68 16.29
CA SER A 233 4.50 -10.44 14.83
C SER A 233 5.49 -9.32 14.61
N THR A 234 6.39 -9.52 13.64
CA THR A 234 7.29 -8.46 13.17
C THR A 234 6.64 -7.71 12.03
N VAL A 235 6.49 -6.42 12.23
CA VAL A 235 6.04 -5.47 11.19
C VAL A 235 7.27 -4.75 10.67
N GLN A 236 7.51 -4.87 9.39
CA GLN A 236 8.51 -4.08 8.67
C GLN A 236 7.79 -2.98 7.89
N TYR A 237 8.36 -1.79 7.85
CA TYR A 237 7.85 -0.72 7.01
C TYR A 237 8.98 0.04 6.35
N ASP A 238 8.73 0.47 5.13
CA ASP A 238 9.65 1.24 4.32
C ASP A 238 9.01 2.56 3.90
N VAL A 239 9.79 3.65 3.91
CA VAL A 239 9.31 5.00 3.60
C VAL A 239 9.53 5.27 2.12
N THR A 240 8.46 5.58 1.37
CA THR A 240 8.53 5.91 -0.04
C THR A 240 8.26 7.41 -0.27
N PRO A 241 9.31 8.28 -0.17
CA PRO A 241 9.14 9.74 -0.28
C PRO A 241 8.93 10.22 -1.71
N TYR A 242 9.20 9.38 -2.71
CA TYR A 242 8.98 9.72 -4.11
C TYR A 242 7.75 9.00 -4.65
N PHE A 243 7.01 9.66 -5.54
CA PHE A 243 5.81 9.11 -6.17
C PHE A 243 5.84 9.35 -7.67
N THR A 244 5.73 8.28 -8.44
CA THR A 244 5.63 8.31 -9.91
C THR A 244 4.35 7.61 -10.32
N MET A 245 3.55 8.26 -11.16
CA MET A 245 2.28 7.71 -11.63
C MET A 245 2.27 7.63 -13.17
N ALA A 246 2.00 6.43 -13.69
CA ALA A 246 1.75 6.18 -15.10
C ALA A 246 0.26 6.26 -15.40
N LEU A 247 -0.17 7.30 -16.10
CA LEU A 247 -1.57 7.44 -16.51
C LEU A 247 -1.82 6.80 -17.87
N PRO A 248 -2.96 6.10 -18.05
CA PRO A 248 -3.38 5.61 -19.35
C PRO A 248 -3.59 6.77 -20.34
N THR A 249 -3.02 6.66 -21.55
CA THR A 249 -3.10 7.71 -22.57
C THR A 249 -4.22 7.47 -23.58
N SER A 250 -5.00 6.40 -23.42
CA SER A 250 -6.08 6.01 -24.33
C SER A 250 -7.15 5.18 -23.58
N GLY A 251 -8.17 4.76 -24.30
CA GLY A 251 -9.24 3.91 -23.77
C GLY A 251 -10.23 4.68 -22.89
N ALA A 252 -10.89 3.94 -21.98
CA ALA A 252 -11.94 4.50 -21.12
C ALA A 252 -11.42 5.62 -20.21
N PHE A 253 -10.16 5.53 -19.74
CA PHE A 253 -9.56 6.52 -18.85
C PHE A 253 -9.69 7.97 -19.39
N THR A 254 -9.42 8.18 -20.67
CA THR A 254 -9.41 9.53 -21.26
C THR A 254 -10.81 10.15 -21.41
N GLY A 255 -11.86 9.36 -21.32
CA GLY A 255 -13.25 9.81 -21.46
C GLY A 255 -14.05 9.75 -20.14
N THR A 256 -13.47 9.19 -19.07
CA THR A 256 -14.16 9.06 -17.79
C THR A 256 -14.07 10.37 -16.99
N ASP A 257 -15.19 10.80 -16.41
CA ASP A 257 -15.21 11.94 -15.49
C ASP A 257 -14.65 11.52 -14.12
N LEU A 258 -13.49 12.06 -13.77
CA LEU A 258 -12.78 11.82 -12.51
C LEU A 258 -12.82 13.05 -11.58
N SER A 259 -13.73 14.02 -11.82
CA SER A 259 -13.81 15.24 -11.02
C SER A 259 -14.61 15.09 -9.72
N GLY A 260 -15.34 13.97 -9.55
CA GLY A 260 -16.18 13.72 -8.39
C GLY A 260 -15.38 13.26 -7.16
N ASP A 261 -15.96 13.45 -5.96
CA ASP A 261 -15.43 12.89 -4.72
C ASP A 261 -15.98 11.49 -4.50
N LEU A 262 -15.14 10.47 -4.66
CA LEU A 262 -15.50 9.05 -4.53
C LEU A 262 -15.05 8.42 -3.21
N SER A 263 -14.46 9.20 -2.27
CA SER A 263 -13.88 8.66 -1.03
C SER A 263 -14.87 7.89 -0.16
N GLY A 264 -16.12 8.36 -0.05
CA GLY A 264 -17.15 7.62 0.70
C GLY A 264 -17.51 6.28 0.08
N ALA A 265 -17.55 6.21 -1.27
CA ALA A 265 -17.79 4.97 -1.98
C ALA A 265 -16.58 4.02 -1.91
N LEU A 266 -15.36 4.57 -1.98
CA LEU A 266 -14.12 3.81 -1.83
C LEU A 266 -14.03 3.20 -0.42
N ALA A 267 -14.26 3.98 0.64
CA ALA A 267 -14.24 3.48 2.01
C ALA A 267 -15.22 2.32 2.25
N ALA A 268 -16.36 2.30 1.55
CA ALA A 268 -17.34 1.21 1.65
C ALA A 268 -16.92 -0.06 0.86
N VAL A 269 -15.93 0.04 -0.04
CA VAL A 269 -15.39 -1.09 -0.81
C VAL A 269 -14.15 -1.67 -0.15
N GLU A 270 -13.37 -0.84 0.55
CA GLU A 270 -12.12 -1.23 1.20
C GLU A 270 -12.31 -1.82 2.62
N GLN A 271 -13.59 -1.83 3.13
CA GLN A 271 -13.93 -2.34 4.47
C GLN A 271 -14.59 -3.72 4.43
#